data_9046aa20740f15556151dd408fa13b2b
#
_entry.id   9046aa20740f15556151dd408fa13b2b
#
_cell.length_a   1.000
_cell.length_b   1.000
_cell.length_c   1.000
_cell.angle_alpha   90.00
_cell.angle_beta   90.00
_cell.angle_gamma   90.00
#
_symmetry.space_group_name_H-M   'P 1'
#
loop_
_entity.id
_entity.type
_entity.pdbx_description
1 polymer ?
#
loop_
_entity_poly.entity_id
_entity_poly.type
_entity_poly.pdbx_seq_one_letter_code
_entity_poly.pdbx_strand_id
1 'polypeptide(L)'
;VAGMILFLLWGGSHQAKSLSLRKVAPPVERESARQASAANVAHLSRRSPAWGRLASYLQSRDFLLYGGSQARYFAEGADFFDDLVLHLQRAEIYIFLEYYILAEGQIWDRIFHVLRERAAAGVEVRIIFDDFGNLTRFSDASLQALQDAGVEVEVFNPVHRYVNRIYFNYRDHRK
;
A
#
# COMPACT_ATOMS: atom_id res chain seq x y z
N VAL A 1 -35.30 -9.44 8.41
CA VAL A 1 -35.46 -9.55 6.94
C VAL A 1 -34.65 -8.45 6.25
N ALA A 2 -34.83 -7.15 6.59
CA ALA A 2 -34.09 -6.05 5.93
C ALA A 2 -32.57 -6.19 6.03
N GLY A 3 -32.02 -6.54 7.19
CA GLY A 3 -30.58 -6.75 7.37
C GLY A 3 -30.02 -7.90 6.53
N MET A 4 -30.83 -8.96 6.33
CA MET A 4 -30.43 -10.09 5.47
C MET A 4 -30.43 -9.69 3.99
N ILE A 5 -31.38 -8.88 3.56
CA ILE A 5 -31.41 -8.33 2.20
C ILE A 5 -30.21 -7.40 1.98
N LEU A 6 -29.91 -6.52 2.92
CA LEU A 6 -28.72 -5.67 2.88
C LEU A 6 -27.44 -6.51 2.87
N PHE A 7 -27.37 -7.57 3.66
CA PHE A 7 -26.22 -8.49 3.62
C PHE A 7 -26.09 -9.21 2.28
N LEU A 8 -27.18 -9.69 1.68
CA LEU A 8 -27.16 -10.34 0.37
C LEU A 8 -26.80 -9.36 -0.77
N LEU A 9 -27.18 -8.08 -0.63
CA LEU A 9 -26.88 -7.06 -1.62
C LEU A 9 -25.46 -6.48 -1.46
N TRP A 10 -24.96 -6.36 -0.23
CA TRP A 10 -23.68 -5.71 0.08
C TRP A 10 -22.69 -6.54 0.89
N GLY A 11 -23.13 -7.61 1.55
CA GLY A 11 -22.29 -8.46 2.39
C GLY A 11 -21.67 -9.64 1.67
N GLY A 12 -22.08 -9.92 0.43
CA GLY A 12 -21.39 -10.88 -0.40
C GLY A 12 -19.97 -10.36 -0.66
N SER A 13 -18.96 -11.10 -0.22
CA SER A 13 -17.62 -10.92 -0.73
C SER A 13 -17.68 -11.21 -2.23
N HIS A 14 -17.97 -10.19 -3.03
CA HIS A 14 -17.44 -10.19 -4.37
C HIS A 14 -15.92 -10.16 -4.17
N GLN A 15 -15.35 -11.34 -3.88
CA GLN A 15 -13.97 -11.56 -4.22
C GLN A 15 -13.89 -11.07 -5.66
N ALA A 16 -13.41 -9.84 -5.81
CA ALA A 16 -12.95 -9.41 -7.10
C ALA A 16 -12.17 -10.61 -7.58
N LYS A 17 -12.67 -11.25 -8.66
CA LYS A 17 -11.94 -12.30 -9.38
C LYS A 17 -10.53 -11.81 -9.32
N SER A 18 -9.74 -12.42 -8.49
CA SER A 18 -8.50 -11.89 -8.02
C SER A 18 -7.85 -11.25 -9.23
N LEU A 19 -7.73 -9.93 -9.24
CA LEU A 19 -6.70 -9.29 -10.03
C LEU A 19 -5.48 -10.04 -9.56
N SER A 20 -5.28 -11.17 -10.24
CA SER A 20 -4.33 -12.13 -9.76
C SER A 20 -3.04 -11.38 -9.84
N LEU A 21 -2.45 -11.06 -8.70
CA LEU A 21 -1.04 -10.73 -8.57
C LEU A 21 -0.17 -11.66 -9.45
N ARG A 22 -0.72 -12.76 -9.90
CA ARG A 22 -0.25 -13.64 -10.96
C ARG A 22 0.10 -12.94 -12.28
N LYS A 23 -0.43 -11.76 -12.57
CA LYS A 23 -0.12 -11.05 -13.82
C LYS A 23 0.96 -9.98 -13.67
N VAL A 24 1.35 -9.61 -12.45
CA VAL A 24 2.24 -8.48 -12.21
C VAL A 24 3.73 -8.86 -12.26
N ALA A 25 4.10 -10.07 -11.81
CA ALA A 25 5.51 -10.49 -11.87
C ALA A 25 5.72 -11.60 -12.91
N PRO A 26 6.83 -11.57 -13.69
CA PRO A 26 7.20 -12.64 -14.59
C PRO A 26 7.27 -14.00 -13.85
N PRO A 27 6.92 -15.12 -14.51
CA PRO A 27 6.97 -16.45 -13.87
C PRO A 27 8.32 -16.83 -13.27
N VAL A 28 9.40 -16.41 -13.93
CA VAL A 28 10.79 -16.68 -13.49
C VAL A 28 11.12 -15.97 -12.18
N GLU A 29 10.70 -14.72 -12.02
CA GLU A 29 10.95 -13.97 -10.77
C GLU A 29 10.17 -14.57 -9.59
N ARG A 30 8.98 -15.11 -9.82
CA ARG A 30 8.21 -15.79 -8.78
C ARG A 30 8.85 -17.09 -8.33
N GLU A 31 9.36 -17.85 -9.26
CA GLU A 31 10.01 -19.13 -8.93
C GLU A 31 11.29 -18.90 -8.12
N SER A 32 12.12 -17.94 -8.52
CA SER A 32 13.31 -17.57 -7.76
C SER A 32 12.96 -17.03 -6.35
N ALA A 33 11.91 -16.23 -6.24
CA ALA A 33 11.43 -15.74 -4.95
C ALA A 33 10.89 -16.86 -4.04
N ARG A 34 10.21 -17.88 -4.62
CA ARG A 34 9.75 -19.07 -3.87
C ARG A 34 10.91 -19.91 -3.39
N GLN A 35 11.93 -20.13 -4.22
CA GLN A 35 13.14 -20.87 -3.83
C GLN A 35 13.89 -20.14 -2.71
N ALA A 36 14.07 -18.82 -2.81
CA ALA A 36 14.65 -18.01 -1.76
C ALA A 36 13.82 -18.07 -0.46
N SER A 37 12.50 -17.99 -0.56
CA SER A 37 11.60 -18.14 0.58
C SER A 37 11.74 -19.52 1.24
N ALA A 38 11.82 -20.60 0.47
CA ALA A 38 12.01 -21.95 1.01
C ALA A 38 13.33 -22.07 1.79
N ALA A 39 14.41 -21.48 1.29
CA ALA A 39 15.69 -21.44 1.99
C ALA A 39 15.60 -20.65 3.31
N ASN A 40 14.89 -19.50 3.30
CA ASN A 40 14.65 -18.68 4.49
C ASN A 40 13.79 -19.42 5.53
N VAL A 41 12.75 -20.13 5.10
CA VAL A 41 11.91 -20.96 5.98
C VAL A 41 12.74 -22.09 6.61
N ALA A 42 13.57 -22.76 5.83
CA ALA A 42 14.47 -23.80 6.36
C ALA A 42 15.47 -23.23 7.37
N HIS A 43 16.03 -22.04 7.11
CA HIS A 43 16.93 -21.37 8.05
C HIS A 43 16.20 -21.00 9.35
N LEU A 44 15.01 -20.40 9.25
CA LEU A 44 14.18 -20.02 10.41
C LEU A 44 13.78 -21.26 11.23
N SER A 45 13.42 -22.37 10.57
CA SER A 45 13.01 -23.62 11.23
C SER A 45 14.12 -24.21 12.10
N ARG A 46 15.40 -24.09 11.66
CA ARG A 46 16.56 -24.54 12.46
C ARG A 46 16.76 -23.68 13.71
N ARG A 47 16.48 -22.39 13.63
CA ARG A 47 16.65 -21.44 14.76
C ARG A 47 15.46 -21.46 15.72
N SER A 48 14.26 -21.62 15.20
CA SER A 48 13.01 -21.61 15.96
C SER A 48 11.96 -22.50 15.29
N PRO A 49 11.78 -23.75 15.78
CA PRO A 49 10.79 -24.66 15.19
C PRO A 49 9.36 -24.12 15.19
N ALA A 50 8.98 -23.32 16.18
CA ALA A 50 7.64 -22.71 16.26
C ALA A 50 7.41 -21.72 15.12
N TRP A 51 8.33 -20.79 14.92
CA TRP A 51 8.27 -19.83 13.83
C TRP A 51 8.44 -20.48 12.45
N GLY A 52 9.24 -21.54 12.38
CA GLY A 52 9.40 -22.34 11.16
C GLY A 52 8.07 -22.96 10.71
N ARG A 53 7.28 -23.54 11.63
CA ARG A 53 5.95 -24.09 11.31
C ARG A 53 5.00 -23.01 10.81
N LEU A 54 4.96 -21.84 11.45
CA LEU A 54 4.15 -20.71 11.00
C LEU A 54 4.56 -20.23 9.61
N ALA A 55 5.86 -20.05 9.38
CA ALA A 55 6.38 -19.61 8.09
C ALA A 55 6.10 -20.64 6.98
N SER A 56 6.21 -21.93 7.27
CA SER A 56 5.86 -23.01 6.31
C SER A 56 4.36 -22.98 5.96
N TYR A 57 3.51 -22.77 6.96
CA TYR A 57 2.07 -22.59 6.72
C TYR A 57 1.77 -21.37 5.85
N LEU A 58 2.37 -20.22 6.16
CA LEU A 58 2.19 -19.00 5.36
C LEU A 58 2.70 -19.18 3.93
N GLN A 59 3.86 -19.85 3.75
CA GLN A 59 4.40 -20.14 2.43
C GLN A 59 3.45 -21.03 1.62
N SER A 60 2.77 -22.00 2.24
CA SER A 60 1.78 -22.85 1.57
C SER A 60 0.56 -22.06 1.07
N ARG A 61 0.37 -20.83 1.56
CA ARG A 61 -0.66 -19.87 1.16
C ARG A 61 -0.13 -18.76 0.25
N ASP A 62 1.03 -18.96 -0.38
CA ASP A 62 1.72 -17.99 -1.26
C ASP A 62 2.22 -16.71 -0.54
N PHE A 63 2.33 -16.72 0.80
CA PHE A 63 3.04 -15.66 1.54
C PHE A 63 4.51 -16.03 1.65
N LEU A 64 5.36 -15.30 0.94
CA LEU A 64 6.79 -15.61 0.88
C LEU A 64 7.53 -15.03 2.10
N LEU A 65 8.50 -15.78 2.61
CA LEU A 65 9.40 -15.31 3.67
C LEU A 65 10.66 -14.69 3.04
N TYR A 66 10.82 -13.41 3.22
CA TYR A 66 12.00 -12.66 2.77
C TYR A 66 13.08 -12.69 3.85
N GLY A 67 14.34 -12.81 3.42
CA GLY A 67 15.52 -12.69 4.27
C GLY A 67 16.20 -11.33 4.08
N GLY A 68 17.11 -10.98 5.01
CA GLY A 68 17.88 -9.75 4.92
C GLY A 68 17.08 -8.46 5.19
N SER A 69 15.83 -8.58 5.63
CA SER A 69 15.00 -7.43 5.97
C SER A 69 15.53 -6.72 7.22
N GLN A 70 15.57 -5.40 7.17
CA GLN A 70 15.84 -4.55 8.31
C GLN A 70 14.54 -3.87 8.73
N ALA A 71 14.29 -3.82 10.03
CA ALA A 71 13.11 -3.16 10.59
C ALA A 71 13.52 -2.14 11.64
N ARG A 72 12.89 -0.97 11.60
CA ARG A 72 13.01 0.07 12.62
C ARG A 72 11.63 0.32 13.22
N TYR A 73 11.54 0.28 14.54
CA TYR A 73 10.32 0.58 15.27
C TYR A 73 10.36 2.01 15.77
N PHE A 74 9.26 2.73 15.61
CA PHE A 74 9.04 4.06 16.15
C PHE A 74 7.94 3.99 17.20
N ALA A 75 8.23 4.42 18.42
CA ALA A 75 7.24 4.47 19.49
C ALA A 75 6.22 5.60 19.28
N GLU A 76 6.68 6.72 18.70
CA GLU A 76 5.88 7.90 18.44
C GLU A 76 5.71 8.13 16.94
N GLY A 77 4.49 8.52 16.54
CA GLY A 77 4.21 8.82 15.13
C GLY A 77 5.00 10.03 14.59
N ALA A 78 5.31 11.00 15.45
CA ALA A 78 6.11 12.15 15.07
C ALA A 78 7.51 11.74 14.59
N ASP A 79 8.18 10.85 15.33
CA ASP A 79 9.51 10.34 14.97
C ASP A 79 9.48 9.58 13.65
N PHE A 80 8.42 8.81 13.41
CA PHE A 80 8.22 8.13 12.13
C PHE A 80 8.09 9.11 10.97
N PHE A 81 7.28 10.17 11.12
CA PHE A 81 7.10 11.15 10.05
C PHE A 81 8.33 12.00 9.81
N ASP A 82 9.10 12.31 10.83
CA ASP A 82 10.38 13.00 10.67
C ASP A 82 11.39 12.13 9.89
N ASP A 83 11.48 10.86 10.21
CA ASP A 83 12.32 9.89 9.50
C ASP A 83 11.83 9.69 8.05
N LEU A 84 10.51 9.58 7.83
CA LEU A 84 9.92 9.50 6.50
C LEU A 84 10.32 10.70 5.62
N VAL A 85 10.16 11.92 6.13
CA VAL A 85 10.52 13.14 5.40
C VAL A 85 12.01 13.13 5.02
N LEU A 86 12.90 12.72 5.93
CA LEU A 86 14.33 12.60 5.64
C LEU A 86 14.62 11.58 4.51
N HIS A 87 13.90 10.45 4.50
CA HIS A 87 14.05 9.46 3.44
C HIS A 87 13.51 9.96 2.09
N LEU A 88 12.36 10.63 2.09
CA LEU A 88 11.80 11.24 0.87
C LEU A 88 12.76 12.30 0.28
N GLN A 89 13.39 13.14 1.12
CA GLN A 89 14.36 14.13 0.69
C GLN A 89 15.60 13.52 0.01
N ARG A 90 15.98 12.30 0.39
CA ARG A 90 17.14 11.59 -0.14
C ARG A 90 16.84 10.74 -1.37
N ALA A 91 15.59 10.65 -1.77
CA ALA A 91 15.19 9.85 -2.93
C ALA A 91 15.79 10.46 -4.22
N GLU A 92 16.45 9.62 -5.03
CA GLU A 92 17.15 10.02 -6.25
C GLU A 92 16.49 9.50 -7.51
N ILE A 93 15.74 8.38 -7.43
CA ILE A 93 15.19 7.69 -8.59
C ILE A 93 13.67 7.75 -8.59
N TYR A 94 13.03 7.23 -7.53
CA TYR A 94 11.58 7.20 -7.42
C TYR A 94 11.07 7.32 -5.98
N ILE A 95 9.82 7.79 -5.85
CA ILE A 95 9.01 7.79 -4.63
C ILE A 95 7.64 7.21 -4.98
N PHE A 96 7.27 6.08 -4.39
CA PHE A 96 5.95 5.47 -4.55
C PHE A 96 5.24 5.42 -3.20
N LEU A 97 4.11 6.10 -3.10
CA LEU A 97 3.30 6.19 -1.88
C LEU A 97 1.93 5.54 -2.10
N GLU A 98 1.52 4.73 -1.14
CA GLU A 98 0.21 4.07 -1.15
C GLU A 98 -0.47 4.28 0.19
N TYR A 99 -1.62 4.97 0.19
CA TYR A 99 -2.35 5.31 1.41
C TYR A 99 -3.84 5.00 1.30
N TYR A 100 -4.42 4.55 2.39
CA TYR A 100 -5.87 4.52 2.53
C TYR A 100 -6.44 5.92 2.73
N ILE A 101 -5.80 6.72 3.59
CA ILE A 101 -6.20 8.11 3.89
C ILE A 101 -5.00 9.02 3.71
N LEU A 102 -5.19 10.06 2.90
CA LEU A 102 -4.39 11.28 2.91
C LEU A 102 -5.19 12.35 3.63
N ALA A 103 -4.63 12.97 4.66
CA ALA A 103 -5.30 14.04 5.39
C ALA A 103 -4.47 15.31 5.28
N GLU A 104 -5.13 16.41 4.90
CA GLU A 104 -4.53 17.75 4.90
C GLU A 104 -4.12 18.14 6.32
N GLY A 105 -3.04 18.89 6.46
CA GLY A 105 -2.49 19.37 7.71
C GLY A 105 -0.98 19.43 7.72
N GLN A 106 -0.39 19.82 8.83
CA GLN A 106 1.06 20.12 8.95
C GLN A 106 1.99 19.00 8.46
N ILE A 107 1.64 17.73 8.73
CA ILE A 107 2.42 16.58 8.28
C ILE A 107 2.34 16.46 6.76
N TRP A 108 1.13 16.58 6.21
CA TRP A 108 0.91 16.56 4.76
C TRP A 108 1.66 17.69 4.06
N ASP A 109 1.59 18.90 4.59
CA ASP A 109 2.25 20.07 4.00
C ASP A 109 3.76 19.85 3.88
N ARG A 110 4.39 19.26 4.91
CA ARG A 110 5.81 18.89 4.89
C ARG A 110 6.13 17.85 3.83
N ILE A 111 5.31 16.79 3.76
CA ILE A 111 5.46 15.72 2.77
C ILE A 111 5.28 16.29 1.37
N PHE A 112 4.20 17.04 1.12
CA PHE A 112 3.92 17.64 -0.18
C PHE A 112 5.05 18.56 -0.66
N HIS A 113 5.61 19.37 0.24
CA HIS A 113 6.75 20.22 -0.09
C HIS A 113 7.92 19.40 -0.64
N VAL A 114 8.28 18.31 0.03
CA VAL A 114 9.36 17.42 -0.42
C VAL A 114 9.03 16.72 -1.73
N LEU A 115 7.79 16.21 -1.89
CA LEU A 115 7.39 15.55 -3.13
C LEU A 115 7.51 16.48 -4.33
N ARG A 116 7.08 17.73 -4.18
CA ARG A 116 7.22 18.77 -5.20
C ARG A 116 8.69 19.05 -5.55
N GLU A 117 9.54 19.18 -4.54
CA GLU A 117 10.98 19.40 -4.77
C GLU A 117 11.63 18.22 -5.48
N ARG A 118 11.29 16.99 -5.10
CA ARG A 118 11.83 15.79 -5.73
C ARG A 118 11.33 15.61 -7.16
N ALA A 119 10.03 15.83 -7.41
CA ALA A 119 9.49 15.81 -8.76
C ALA A 119 10.16 16.87 -9.66
N ALA A 120 10.34 18.10 -9.16
CA ALA A 120 11.07 19.15 -9.89
C ALA A 120 12.55 18.78 -10.16
N ALA A 121 13.16 17.96 -9.31
CA ALA A 121 14.50 17.43 -9.51
C ALA A 121 14.58 16.22 -10.46
N GLY A 122 13.44 15.77 -11.04
CA GLY A 122 13.36 14.67 -11.98
C GLY A 122 13.18 13.29 -11.33
N VAL A 123 12.90 13.23 -10.03
CA VAL A 123 12.55 11.98 -9.34
C VAL A 123 11.12 11.57 -9.76
N GLU A 124 10.91 10.31 -10.11
CA GLU A 124 9.60 9.78 -10.44
C GLU A 124 8.75 9.68 -9.15
N VAL A 125 7.70 10.50 -9.03
CA VAL A 125 6.84 10.52 -7.85
C VAL A 125 5.45 10.02 -8.22
N ARG A 126 5.00 8.93 -7.56
CA ARG A 126 3.65 8.36 -7.74
C ARG A 126 2.94 8.21 -6.42
N ILE A 127 1.66 8.54 -6.40
CA ILE A 127 0.77 8.37 -5.24
C ILE A 127 -0.47 7.60 -5.67
N ILE A 128 -0.83 6.58 -4.90
CA ILE A 128 -2.14 5.94 -5.00
C ILE A 128 -2.85 6.04 -3.65
N PHE A 129 -4.12 6.42 -3.66
CA PHE A 129 -4.93 6.48 -2.44
C PHE A 129 -6.38 6.03 -2.70
N ASP A 130 -7.04 5.53 -1.65
CA ASP A 130 -8.43 5.08 -1.73
C ASP A 130 -9.39 6.27 -1.65
N ASP A 131 -10.31 6.37 -2.61
CA ASP A 131 -11.26 7.48 -2.69
C ASP A 131 -12.18 7.57 -1.47
N PHE A 132 -12.67 6.43 -0.96
CA PHE A 132 -13.56 6.40 0.19
C PHE A 132 -12.90 6.96 1.46
N GLY A 133 -11.63 6.63 1.68
CA GLY A 133 -10.86 7.15 2.83
C GLY A 133 -10.65 8.66 2.78
N ASN A 134 -10.78 9.25 1.59
CA ASN A 134 -10.41 10.65 1.33
C ASN A 134 -11.58 11.58 0.99
N LEU A 135 -12.83 11.08 0.90
CA LEU A 135 -14.02 11.86 0.53
C LEU A 135 -14.19 13.19 1.28
N THR A 136 -13.71 13.30 2.51
CA THR A 136 -13.82 14.50 3.34
C THR A 136 -12.48 14.96 3.91
N ARG A 137 -11.37 14.34 3.50
CA ARG A 137 -10.06 14.55 4.10
C ARG A 137 -9.02 15.12 3.15
N PHE A 138 -9.28 14.99 1.85
CA PHE A 138 -8.37 15.43 0.81
C PHE A 138 -9.17 16.13 -0.28
N SER A 139 -8.85 17.38 -0.57
CA SER A 139 -9.62 18.20 -1.49
C SER A 139 -9.20 18.02 -2.95
N ASP A 140 -10.11 18.32 -3.89
CA ASP A 140 -9.78 18.37 -5.32
C ASP A 140 -8.65 19.38 -5.60
N ALA A 141 -8.57 20.46 -4.81
CA ALA A 141 -7.50 21.45 -4.93
C ALA A 141 -6.13 20.85 -4.56
N SER A 142 -6.07 20.05 -3.51
CA SER A 142 -4.84 19.34 -3.11
C SER A 142 -4.44 18.28 -4.13
N LEU A 143 -5.41 17.58 -4.72
CA LEU A 143 -5.18 16.65 -5.81
C LEU A 143 -4.58 17.39 -7.04
N GLN A 144 -5.18 18.49 -7.43
CA GLN A 144 -4.70 19.31 -8.55
C GLN A 144 -3.29 19.84 -8.29
N ALA A 145 -3.02 20.31 -7.06
CA ALA A 145 -1.69 20.80 -6.67
C ALA A 145 -0.61 19.72 -6.78
N LEU A 146 -0.92 18.46 -6.47
CA LEU A 146 0.00 17.32 -6.69
C LEU A 146 0.29 17.13 -8.18
N GLN A 147 -0.75 17.13 -9.02
CA GLN A 147 -0.61 16.95 -10.47
C GLN A 147 0.18 18.11 -11.11
N ASP A 148 -0.11 19.34 -10.70
CA ASP A 148 0.63 20.54 -11.15
C ASP A 148 2.11 20.50 -10.73
N ALA A 149 2.41 19.83 -9.63
CA ALA A 149 3.77 19.60 -9.17
C ALA A 149 4.51 18.46 -9.92
N GLY A 150 3.85 17.81 -10.89
CA GLY A 150 4.43 16.70 -11.65
C GLY A 150 4.36 15.35 -10.95
N VAL A 151 3.52 15.21 -9.93
CA VAL A 151 3.27 13.94 -9.26
C VAL A 151 2.20 13.16 -10.01
N GLU A 152 2.47 11.90 -10.35
CA GLU A 152 1.47 10.99 -10.92
C GLU A 152 0.55 10.49 -9.80
N VAL A 153 -0.75 10.76 -9.91
CA VAL A 153 -1.74 10.41 -8.88
C VAL A 153 -2.80 9.48 -9.43
N GLU A 154 -3.01 8.35 -8.77
CA GLU A 154 -4.08 7.40 -9.07
C GLU A 154 -5.05 7.31 -7.90
N VAL A 155 -6.34 7.48 -8.19
CA VAL A 155 -7.41 7.35 -7.20
C VAL A 155 -7.99 5.94 -7.28
N PHE A 156 -7.72 5.15 -6.26
CA PHE A 156 -8.21 3.78 -6.19
C PHE A 156 -9.70 3.73 -5.85
N ASN A 157 -10.46 2.99 -6.64
CA ASN A 157 -11.87 2.68 -6.45
C ASN A 157 -12.77 3.93 -6.25
N PRO A 158 -12.85 4.83 -7.26
CA PRO A 158 -13.61 6.08 -7.17
C PRO A 158 -15.08 5.87 -6.81
N VAL A 159 -15.57 6.59 -5.80
CA VAL A 159 -16.94 6.44 -5.27
C VAL A 159 -17.96 7.23 -6.08
N HIS A 160 -17.59 8.41 -6.55
CA HIS A 160 -18.52 9.38 -7.15
C HIS A 160 -19.10 8.98 -8.51
N ARG A 161 -18.44 8.08 -9.24
CA ARG A 161 -18.91 7.63 -10.57
C ARG A 161 -19.98 6.53 -10.51
N TYR A 162 -20.16 5.86 -9.34
CA TYR A 162 -21.02 4.68 -9.24
C TYR A 162 -21.62 4.55 -7.84
N VAL A 163 -22.55 5.42 -7.46
CA VAL A 163 -23.23 5.43 -6.15
C VAL A 163 -23.83 4.05 -5.78
N ASN A 164 -24.21 3.28 -6.76
CA ASN A 164 -24.75 1.91 -6.61
C ASN A 164 -23.66 0.83 -6.47
N ARG A 165 -22.38 1.18 -6.53
CA ARG A 165 -21.22 0.27 -6.40
C ARG A 165 -20.30 0.65 -5.24
N ILE A 166 -20.88 1.08 -4.11
CA ILE A 166 -20.11 1.26 -2.88
C ILE A 166 -19.70 -0.13 -2.37
N TYR A 167 -18.63 -0.66 -2.93
CA TYR A 167 -18.03 -1.92 -2.46
C TYR A 167 -17.20 -1.65 -1.21
N PHE A 168 -17.88 -1.55 -0.06
CA PHE A 168 -17.21 -1.33 1.24
C PHE A 168 -16.15 -2.38 1.57
N ASN A 169 -16.25 -3.56 0.97
CA ASN A 169 -15.35 -4.67 1.23
C ASN A 169 -14.09 -4.67 0.35
N TYR A 170 -13.98 -3.74 -0.60
CA TYR A 170 -12.86 -3.68 -1.52
C TYR A 170 -12.18 -2.31 -1.44
N ARG A 171 -11.43 -2.13 -0.37
CA ARG A 171 -10.72 -0.89 -0.07
C ARG A 171 -9.23 -1.16 0.14
N ASP A 172 -8.43 -0.19 -0.22
CA ASP A 172 -6.99 -0.25 0.04
C ASP A 172 -6.71 0.21 1.47
N HIS A 173 -6.31 -0.73 2.32
CA HIS A 173 -5.94 -0.45 3.70
C HIS A 173 -4.42 -0.38 3.91
N ARG A 174 -3.63 -0.37 2.84
CA ARG A 174 -2.19 -0.22 2.93
C ARG A 174 -1.81 1.21 3.34
N LYS A 175 -0.71 1.31 4.04
CA LYS A 175 -0.19 2.58 4.57
C LYS A 175 1.31 2.63 4.37
#